data_f0fa14e286557729dc20f4c316d872a7
#
_entry.id   f0fa14e286557729dc20f4c316d872a7
#
_cell.length_a   1.000
_cell.length_b   1.000
_cell.length_c   1.000
_cell.angle_alpha   90.00
_cell.angle_beta   90.00
_cell.angle_gamma   90.00
#
_symmetry.space_group_name_H-M   'P 1'
#
loop_
_entity.id
_entity.type
_entity.pdbx_description
1 polymer ?
#
loop_
_entity_poly.entity_id
_entity_poly.type
_entity_poly.pdbx_seq_one_letter_code
_entity_poly.pdbx_strand_id
1 'polypeptide(L)' 'MRLEEAKSIYRGEWIAFRAFGEGNNPEGEVIIHDKDRQAFDKKLIERGVINVYITFAGPLVKEGFSIMF' A
#
# COMPACT_ATOMS: atom_id res chain seq x y z
N MET A 1 6.81 8.00 8.13
CA MET A 1 6.00 8.60 7.05
C MET A 1 4.53 8.28 7.26
N ARG A 2 3.66 9.10 6.75
CA ARG A 2 2.23 8.84 6.84
C ARG A 2 1.76 7.98 5.67
N LEU A 3 0.63 7.33 5.84
CA LEU A 3 0.09 6.42 4.82
C LEU A 3 -0.11 7.13 3.48
N GLU A 4 -0.65 8.34 3.50
CA GLU A 4 -0.85 9.09 2.27
C GLU A 4 0.46 9.41 1.57
N GLU A 5 1.48 9.68 2.35
CA GLU A 5 2.81 9.94 1.82
C GLU A 5 3.37 8.69 1.16
N ALA A 6 3.19 7.54 1.82
CA ALA A 6 3.64 6.27 1.27
C ALA A 6 2.95 5.97 -0.06
N LYS A 7 1.66 6.21 -0.13
CA LYS A 7 0.92 5.98 -1.37
C LYS A 7 1.42 6.88 -2.50
N SER A 8 1.83 8.08 -2.15
CA SER A 8 2.35 9.02 -3.14
C SER A 8 3.72 8.59 -3.66
N ILE A 9 4.56 8.10 -2.77
CA ILE A 9 5.91 7.67 -3.13
C ILE A 9 5.88 6.40 -3.97
N TYR A 10 5.04 5.44 -3.58
CA TYR A 10 4.98 4.14 -4.24
C TYR A 10 3.75 4.01 -5.12
N ARG A 11 3.42 5.07 -5.84
CA ARG A 11 2.24 5.09 -6.70
C ARG A 11 2.31 3.96 -7.72
N GLY A 12 1.21 3.23 -7.86
CA GLY A 12 1.14 2.11 -8.79
C GLY A 12 1.64 0.80 -8.21
N GLU A 13 1.93 0.76 -6.91
CA GLU A 13 2.44 -0.44 -6.27
C GLU A 13 1.54 -0.86 -5.12
N TRP A 14 1.62 -2.14 -4.80
CA TRP A 14 1.03 -2.65 -3.56
C TRP A 14 1.99 -2.35 -2.43
N ILE A 15 1.46 -1.94 -1.29
CA ILE A 15 2.31 -1.63 -0.14
C ILE A 15 1.77 -2.33 1.10
N ALA A 16 2.70 -2.78 1.94
CA ALA A 16 2.41 -3.30 3.26
C ALA A 16 2.92 -2.25 4.24
N PHE A 17 2.01 -1.59 4.90
CA PHE A 17 2.31 -0.43 5.75
C PHE A 17 2.10 -0.81 7.20
N ARG A 18 3.11 -0.56 8.02
CA ARG A 18 3.00 -0.77 9.46
C ARG A 18 2.71 0.57 10.12
N ALA A 19 1.50 0.70 10.63
CA ALA A 19 1.06 1.94 11.26
C ALA A 19 1.51 1.96 12.72
N PHE A 20 1.97 3.13 13.16
CA PHE A 20 2.36 3.33 14.56
C PHE A 20 1.26 4.01 15.36
N GLY A 21 0.18 4.44 14.69
CA GLY A 21 -0.91 5.12 15.34
C GLY A 21 -2.23 4.76 14.71
N GLU A 22 -3.26 5.53 15.04
CA GLU A 22 -4.62 5.28 14.56
C GLU A 22 -5.08 6.45 13.71
N GLY A 23 -6.21 6.25 13.04
CA GLY A 23 -6.80 7.28 12.21
C GLY A 23 -6.76 6.93 10.74
N ASN A 24 -7.20 7.87 9.91
CA ASN A 24 -7.30 7.65 8.47
C ASN A 24 -5.98 7.81 7.74
N ASN A 25 -5.05 8.51 8.36
CA ASN A 25 -3.75 8.76 7.75
C ASN A 25 -2.67 8.58 8.81
N PRO A 26 -2.46 7.33 9.25
CA PRO A 26 -1.56 7.07 10.38
C PRO A 26 -0.10 7.24 10.00
N GLU A 27 0.70 7.54 11.00
CA GLU A 27 2.14 7.54 10.88
C GLU A 27 2.61 6.09 10.86
N GLY A 28 3.66 5.77 10.10
CA GLY A 28 4.17 4.42 10.03
C GLY A 28 5.29 4.29 9.05
N GLU A 29 5.48 3.08 8.56
CA GLU A 29 6.54 2.82 7.58
C GLU A 29 6.10 1.74 6.60
N VAL A 30 6.66 1.80 5.40
CA VAL A 30 6.44 0.79 4.37
C VAL A 30 7.42 -0.36 4.60
N ILE A 31 6.89 -1.55 4.80
CA ILE A 31 7.71 -2.74 5.04
C ILE A 31 8.07 -3.41 3.72
N ILE A 32 7.07 -3.53 2.83
CA ILE A 32 7.24 -4.19 1.54
C ILE A 32 6.43 -3.42 0.51
N HIS A 33 6.94 -3.34 -0.69
CA HIS A 33 6.18 -2.78 -1.80
C HIS A 33 6.55 -3.51 -3.08
N ASP A 34 5.61 -3.61 -4.01
CA ASP A 34 5.85 -4.25 -5.29
C ASP A 34 4.70 -3.90 -6.23
N LYS A 35 5.01 -3.79 -7.50
CA LYS A 35 3.99 -3.55 -8.52
C LYS A 35 3.17 -4.79 -8.80
N ASP A 36 3.80 -5.97 -8.69
CA ASP A 36 3.17 -7.24 -8.97
C ASP A 36 2.59 -7.83 -7.70
N ARG A 37 1.27 -8.08 -7.70
CA ARG A 37 0.60 -8.61 -6.51
C ARG A 37 1.17 -9.95 -6.09
N GLN A 38 1.48 -10.81 -7.05
CA GLN A 38 2.00 -12.14 -6.72
C GLN A 38 3.37 -12.04 -6.06
N ALA A 39 4.25 -11.19 -6.61
CA ALA A 39 5.55 -10.97 -6.00
C ALA A 39 5.42 -10.33 -4.63
N PHE A 40 4.46 -9.44 -4.48
CA PHE A 40 4.18 -8.79 -3.21
C PHE A 40 3.78 -9.81 -2.15
N ASP A 41 2.82 -10.69 -2.50
CA ASP A 41 2.37 -11.73 -1.58
C ASP A 41 3.50 -12.66 -1.19
N LYS A 42 4.33 -13.02 -2.17
CA LYS A 42 5.46 -13.91 -1.91
C LYS A 42 6.43 -13.29 -0.92
N LYS A 43 6.69 -11.99 -1.07
CA LYS A 43 7.57 -11.28 -0.14
C LYS A 43 6.99 -11.25 1.27
N LEU A 44 5.68 -11.08 1.38
CA LEU A 44 5.03 -11.09 2.69
C LEU A 44 5.23 -12.44 3.37
N ILE A 45 5.03 -13.52 2.62
CA ILE A 45 5.16 -14.86 3.16
C ILE A 45 6.62 -15.15 3.52
N GLU A 46 7.54 -14.83 2.64
CA GLU A 46 8.96 -15.12 2.85
C GLU A 46 9.52 -14.40 4.06
N ARG A 47 9.05 -13.19 4.30
CA ARG A 47 9.51 -12.39 5.43
C ARG A 47 8.73 -12.65 6.70
N GLY A 48 7.62 -13.38 6.59
CA GLY A 48 6.75 -13.64 7.73
C GLY A 48 6.15 -12.37 8.29
N VAL A 49 5.81 -11.44 7.42
CA VAL A 49 5.26 -10.15 7.84
C VAL A 49 3.82 -10.32 8.28
N ILE A 50 3.50 -9.80 9.47
CA ILE A 50 2.14 -9.84 10.00
C ILE A 50 1.82 -8.48 10.60
N ASN A 51 0.52 -8.25 10.84
CA ASN A 51 0.04 -7.02 11.47
C ASN A 51 0.40 -5.78 10.67
N VAL A 52 0.21 -5.86 9.36
CA VAL A 52 0.44 -4.72 8.49
C VAL A 52 -0.83 -4.41 7.73
N TYR A 53 -0.94 -3.16 7.31
CA TYR A 53 -2.05 -2.71 6.49
C TYR A 53 -1.63 -2.85 5.03
N ILE A 54 -2.40 -3.59 4.25
CA ILE A 54 -2.09 -3.83 2.85
C ILE A 54 -3.04 -3.01 1.99
N THR A 55 -2.47 -2.23 1.10
CA THR A 55 -3.28 -1.40 0.21
C THR A 55 -2.57 -1.23 -1.12
N PHE A 56 -3.33 -0.89 -2.14
CA PHE A 56 -2.77 -0.57 -3.44
C PHE A 56 -2.65 0.95 -3.56
N ALA A 57 -1.44 1.41 -3.80
CA ALA A 57 -1.16 2.84 -3.91
C ALA A 57 -1.30 3.29 -5.35
N GLY A 58 -2.42 2.98 -5.96
CA GLY A 58 -2.65 3.35 -7.34
C GLY A 58 -3.16 4.76 -7.49
N PRO A 59 -3.05 5.32 -8.68
CA PRO A 59 -3.76 6.55 -8.96
C PRO A 59 -5.23 6.22 -8.91
N LEU A 60 -5.99 7.11 -8.38
CA LEU A 60 -7.43 6.99 -8.44
C LEU A 60 -7.81 7.37 -9.83
N VAL A 61 -8.05 6.46 -10.53
CA VAL A 61 -8.35 6.73 -11.90
C VAL A 61 -9.72 7.29 -12.02
N LYS A 62 -9.62 7.55 -12.12
CA LYS A 62 -10.32 7.70 -12.50
C LYS A 62 -10.65 7.68 -13.40
N GLU A 63 -10.53 7.95 -13.84
CA GLU A 63 -10.74 7.98 -14.62
C GLU A 63 -11.38 7.41 -15.02
N GLY A 64 -11.83 7.61 -15.11
CA GLY A 64 -12.55 7.26 -15.50
C GLY A 64 -13.09 6.35 -15.32
N PHE A 65 -12.83 6.42 -15.23
CA PHE A 65 -13.29 5.70 -15.21
C PHE A 65 -14.03 5.31 -14.64
N SER A 66 -14.13 5.61 -14.56
CA SER A 66 -14.75 5.44 -14.27
C SER A 66 -15.48 5.07 -13.86
N ILE A 67 -15.67 5.32 -13.89
CA ILE A 67 -16.27 5.14 -13.74
C ILE A 67 -17.02 4.60 -13.64
N MET A 68 -17.21 4.66 -13.71
CA MET A 68 -17.73 4.28 -13.87
C MET A 68 -18.27 3.78 -13.75
N PHE A 69 -18.43 3.92 -13.89
CA PHE A 69 -18.75 3.61 -14.03
C PHE A 69 -19.05 3.38 -13.93
#